data_e8561aa0debb03156307d5bb78db7e9e
#
_entry.id   e8561aa0debb03156307d5bb78db7e9e
#
_cell.length_a   1.000
_cell.length_b   1.000
_cell.length_c   1.000
_cell.angle_alpha   90.00
_cell.angle_beta   90.00
_cell.angle_gamma   90.00
#
_symmetry.space_group_name_H-M   'P 1'
#
loop_
_entity.id
_entity.type
_entity.pdbx_description
1 polymer ?
#
loop_
_entity_poly.entity_id
_entity_poly.type
_entity_poly.pdbx_seq_one_letter_code
_entity_poly.pdbx_strand_id
1 'polypeptide(L)'
;MESKDVVIPLSYDAYGYHYKLNKSERIADSNSGVVQYKALYSSSVEGMSRLIYEVVIIRITKGNEFLRENTEKFYARLPSPSKWGLFGWSPTSLRKADEKYESLN
;
A
#
# COMPACT_ATOMS: atom_id res chain seq x y z
N MET A 1 -5.47 -2.83 -21.00
CA MET A 1 -5.28 -3.49 -19.69
C MET A 1 -6.29 -2.91 -18.68
N GLU A 2 -6.98 -3.74 -17.98
CA GLU A 2 -7.92 -3.30 -16.96
C GLU A 2 -7.23 -3.23 -15.61
N SER A 3 -7.83 -2.46 -14.66
CA SER A 3 -7.26 -2.27 -13.34
C SER A 3 -7.05 -3.59 -12.57
N LYS A 4 -7.87 -4.61 -12.83
CA LYS A 4 -7.74 -5.93 -12.20
C LYS A 4 -6.44 -6.67 -12.58
N ASP A 5 -5.79 -6.24 -13.66
CA ASP A 5 -4.55 -6.87 -14.11
C ASP A 5 -3.32 -6.30 -13.40
N VAL A 6 -3.51 -5.30 -12.56
CA VAL A 6 -2.40 -4.69 -11.81
C VAL A 6 -2.09 -5.53 -10.58
N VAL A 7 -0.81 -5.88 -10.44
CA VAL A 7 -0.34 -6.68 -9.30
C VAL A 7 0.03 -5.75 -8.15
N ILE A 8 -0.47 -6.06 -6.95
CA ILE A 8 -0.09 -5.34 -5.74
C ILE A 8 1.38 -5.69 -5.43
N PRO A 9 2.26 -4.70 -5.16
CA PRO A 9 3.67 -4.98 -4.90
C PRO A 9 3.85 -5.97 -3.76
N LEU A 10 4.64 -7.02 -4.00
CA LEU A 10 4.95 -8.03 -2.98
C LEU A 10 5.96 -7.50 -1.96
N SER A 11 6.71 -6.47 -2.34
CA SER A 11 7.69 -5.84 -1.46
C SER A 11 8.00 -4.44 -1.95
N TYR A 12 8.51 -3.60 -1.06
CA TYR A 12 9.06 -2.29 -1.43
C TYR A 12 10.06 -1.83 -0.38
N ASP A 13 10.93 -0.91 -0.78
CA ASP A 13 11.93 -0.33 0.11
C ASP A 13 11.53 1.10 0.47
N ALA A 14 11.63 1.44 1.74
CA ALA A 14 11.34 2.79 2.23
C ALA A 14 12.12 3.06 3.51
N TYR A 15 12.73 4.21 3.60
CA TYR A 15 13.43 4.66 4.81
C TYR A 15 14.52 3.68 5.28
N GLY A 16 15.18 2.99 4.35
CA GLY A 16 16.21 2.00 4.68
C GLY A 16 15.69 0.65 5.09
N TYR A 17 14.39 0.42 5.05
CA TYR A 17 13.77 -0.86 5.39
C TYR A 17 13.20 -1.54 4.17
N HIS A 18 13.26 -2.86 4.15
CA HIS A 18 12.67 -3.68 3.10
C HIS A 18 11.36 -4.28 3.64
N TYR A 19 10.23 -3.80 3.12
CA TYR A 19 8.90 -4.23 3.54
C TYR A 19 8.40 -5.34 2.65
N LYS A 20 7.81 -6.38 3.27
CA LYS A 20 7.21 -7.50 2.55
C LYS A 20 5.70 -7.54 2.81
N LEU A 21 4.95 -7.86 1.76
CA LEU A 21 3.49 -7.94 1.85
C LEU A 21 3.06 -9.12 2.71
N ASN A 22 2.23 -8.86 3.71
CA ASN A 22 1.62 -9.89 4.55
C ASN A 22 0.25 -10.26 4.01
N LYS A 23 -0.59 -9.28 3.71
CA LYS A 23 -1.93 -9.50 3.17
C LYS A 23 -2.45 -8.25 2.48
N SER A 24 -3.40 -8.44 1.56
CA SER A 24 -4.05 -7.34 0.87
C SER A 24 -5.44 -7.75 0.45
N GLU A 25 -6.36 -6.78 0.36
CA GLU A 25 -7.73 -6.97 -0.10
C GLU A 25 -8.22 -5.73 -0.82
N ARG A 26 -9.08 -5.94 -1.83
CA ARG A 26 -9.76 -4.83 -2.46
C ARG A 26 -10.78 -4.27 -1.47
N ILE A 27 -10.80 -2.95 -1.31
CA ILE A 27 -11.78 -2.29 -0.46
C ILE A 27 -12.93 -1.75 -1.32
N ALA A 28 -14.08 -1.48 -0.68
CA ALA A 28 -15.24 -0.98 -1.38
C ALA A 28 -14.90 0.28 -2.16
N ASP A 29 -15.50 0.42 -3.35
CA ASP A 29 -15.22 1.56 -4.21
C ASP A 29 -15.56 2.87 -3.51
N SER A 30 -14.63 3.81 -3.57
CA SER A 30 -14.89 5.16 -3.10
C SER A 30 -15.74 5.90 -4.13
N ASN A 31 -16.31 7.03 -3.72
CA ASN A 31 -17.09 7.87 -4.62
C ASN A 31 -16.27 8.41 -5.80
N SER A 32 -14.95 8.28 -5.76
CA SER A 32 -14.07 8.73 -6.83
C SER A 32 -14.00 7.78 -8.01
N GLY A 33 -14.52 6.55 -7.86
CA GLY A 33 -14.42 5.53 -8.90
C GLY A 33 -13.04 4.91 -9.04
N VAL A 34 -12.10 5.27 -8.19
CA VAL A 34 -10.74 4.72 -8.22
C VAL A 34 -10.70 3.40 -7.47
N VAL A 35 -10.15 2.36 -8.11
CA VAL A 35 -9.97 1.06 -7.47
C VAL A 35 -8.90 1.19 -6.40
N GLN A 36 -9.16 0.68 -5.20
CA GLN A 36 -8.25 0.75 -4.07
C GLN A 36 -8.11 -0.60 -3.40
N TYR A 37 -6.91 -0.85 -2.87
CA TYR A 37 -6.61 -2.02 -2.06
C TYR A 37 -6.03 -1.57 -0.73
N LYS A 38 -6.43 -2.25 0.34
CA LYS A 38 -5.71 -2.12 1.61
C LYS A 38 -4.63 -3.20 1.65
N ALA A 39 -3.50 -2.88 2.24
CA ALA A 39 -2.38 -3.82 2.32
C ALA A 39 -1.65 -3.64 3.64
N LEU A 40 -1.18 -4.76 4.20
CA LEU A 40 -0.37 -4.76 5.41
C LEU A 40 1.00 -5.32 5.05
N TYR A 41 2.03 -4.52 5.32
CA TYR A 41 3.42 -4.87 5.08
C TYR A 41 4.18 -4.94 6.39
N SER A 42 5.23 -5.74 6.41
CA SER A 42 6.13 -5.81 7.57
C SER A 42 7.58 -5.86 7.11
N SER A 43 8.47 -5.42 7.99
CA SER A 43 9.90 -5.50 7.76
C SER A 43 10.59 -5.94 9.05
N SER A 44 11.58 -6.82 8.92
CA SER A 44 12.45 -7.15 10.04
C SER A 44 13.55 -6.10 10.11
N VAL A 45 13.89 -5.69 11.34
CA VAL A 45 14.97 -4.74 11.56
C VAL A 45 16.19 -5.51 12.07
N GLU A 46 17.31 -5.37 11.35
CA GLU A 46 18.53 -6.07 11.72
C GLU A 46 18.96 -5.67 13.14
N GLY A 47 19.30 -6.69 13.94
CA GLY A 47 19.68 -6.50 15.34
C GLY A 47 18.51 -6.31 16.30
N MET A 48 17.27 -6.35 15.81
CA MET A 48 16.07 -6.25 16.65
C MET A 48 15.24 -7.51 16.53
N SER A 49 14.60 -7.91 17.62
CA SER A 49 13.77 -9.12 17.66
C SER A 49 12.33 -8.88 17.23
N ARG A 50 11.98 -7.67 16.85
CA ARG A 50 10.60 -7.31 16.46
C ARG A 50 10.50 -6.88 15.02
N LEU A 51 9.28 -6.94 14.48
CA LEU A 51 8.96 -6.44 13.16
C LEU A 51 8.41 -5.03 13.26
N ILE A 52 8.56 -4.27 12.20
CA ILE A 52 7.86 -3.00 12.02
C ILE A 52 6.79 -3.18 10.95
N TYR A 53 5.71 -2.42 11.05
CA TYR A 53 4.53 -2.61 10.21
C TYR A 53 4.12 -1.33 9.52
N GLU A 54 3.58 -1.48 8.31
CA GLU A 54 2.90 -0.38 7.62
C GLU A 54 1.59 -0.90 7.05
N VAL A 55 0.53 -0.13 7.26
CA VAL A 55 -0.77 -0.37 6.64
C VAL A 55 -0.99 0.75 5.63
N VAL A 56 -1.28 0.39 4.39
CA VAL A 56 -1.40 1.37 3.31
C VAL A 56 -2.64 1.11 2.47
N ILE A 57 -3.15 2.18 1.85
CA ILE A 57 -4.15 2.10 0.81
C ILE A 57 -3.42 2.32 -0.50
N ILE A 58 -3.49 1.34 -1.39
CA ILE A 58 -2.86 1.38 -2.70
C ILE A 58 -3.95 1.74 -3.72
N ARG A 59 -3.74 2.82 -4.44
CA ARG A 59 -4.69 3.29 -5.47
C ARG A 59 -4.22 2.80 -6.83
N ILE A 60 -5.18 2.34 -7.63
CA ILE A 60 -4.88 1.86 -8.98
C ILE A 60 -5.32 2.95 -9.95
N THR A 61 -4.37 3.60 -10.60
CA THR A 61 -4.64 4.69 -11.52
C THR A 61 -3.91 4.49 -12.84
N LYS A 62 -4.44 5.09 -13.90
CA LYS A 62 -3.77 5.05 -15.20
C LYS A 62 -2.44 5.79 -15.15
N GLY A 63 -1.55 5.41 -16.08
CA GLY A 63 -0.25 6.05 -16.19
C GLY A 63 -0.35 7.54 -16.46
N ASN A 64 0.65 8.27 -15.97
CA ASN A 64 0.75 9.72 -16.10
C ASN A 64 1.91 10.04 -17.04
N GLU A 65 1.62 10.76 -18.12
CA GLU A 65 2.65 11.11 -19.10
C GLU A 65 3.77 11.98 -18.52
N PHE A 66 3.46 12.80 -17.51
CA PHE A 66 4.48 13.61 -16.84
C PHE A 66 5.48 12.75 -16.08
N LEU A 67 5.10 11.53 -15.69
CA LEU A 67 5.97 10.56 -15.06
C LEU A 67 6.56 9.59 -16.08
N ARG A 68 6.36 9.85 -17.36
CA ARG A 68 6.80 8.99 -18.47
C ARG A 68 6.26 7.57 -18.39
N GLU A 69 5.04 7.44 -17.86
CA GLU A 69 4.34 6.16 -17.78
C GLU A 69 3.46 5.96 -19.01
N ASN A 70 3.11 4.70 -19.28
CA ASN A 70 2.18 4.38 -20.35
C ASN A 70 0.76 4.73 -19.91
N THR A 71 0.12 5.71 -20.58
CA THR A 71 -1.22 6.19 -20.22
C THR A 71 -2.33 5.18 -20.50
N GLU A 72 -2.01 4.10 -21.21
CA GLU A 72 -2.96 3.01 -21.46
C GLU A 72 -2.94 1.92 -20.38
N LYS A 73 -1.96 1.96 -19.49
CA LYS A 73 -1.78 0.98 -18.42
C LYS A 73 -2.17 1.54 -17.06
N PHE A 74 -2.55 0.64 -16.16
CA PHE A 74 -2.81 0.99 -14.76
C PHE A 74 -1.60 0.67 -13.91
N TYR A 75 -1.41 1.47 -12.86
CA TYR A 75 -0.28 1.35 -11.94
C TYR A 75 -0.78 1.36 -10.50
N ALA A 76 -0.13 0.55 -9.66
CA ALA A 76 -0.38 0.56 -8.22
C ALA A 76 0.38 1.73 -7.60
N ARG A 77 -0.32 2.60 -6.87
CA ARG A 77 0.26 3.81 -6.26
C ARG A 77 0.31 3.64 -4.76
N LEU A 78 1.50 3.48 -4.22
CA LEU A 78 1.72 3.53 -2.78
C LEU A 78 1.62 4.98 -2.32
N PRO A 79 1.16 5.24 -1.07
CA PRO A 79 1.05 6.61 -0.59
C PRO A 79 2.44 7.25 -0.43
N SER A 80 2.53 8.54 -0.79
CA SER A 80 3.73 9.34 -0.55
C SER A 80 3.77 9.76 0.93
N PRO A 81 4.92 10.22 1.44
CA PRO A 81 5.00 10.69 2.83
C PRO A 81 3.96 11.76 3.18
N SER A 82 3.62 12.63 2.23
CA SER A 82 2.62 13.68 2.44
C SER A 82 1.21 13.13 2.65
N LYS A 83 0.96 11.86 2.29
CA LYS A 83 -0.34 11.20 2.45
C LYS A 83 -0.41 10.32 3.69
N TRP A 84 0.65 10.29 4.50
CA TRP A 84 0.64 9.51 5.74
C TRP A 84 -0.39 10.07 6.70
N GLY A 85 -1.16 9.17 7.32
CA GLY A 85 -2.32 9.55 8.13
C GLY A 85 -3.64 9.55 7.35
N LEU A 86 -3.58 9.58 5.99
CA LEU A 86 -4.76 9.48 5.13
C LEU A 86 -4.80 8.16 4.38
N PHE A 87 -3.66 7.74 3.82
CA PHE A 87 -3.55 6.52 3.02
C PHE A 87 -2.44 5.60 3.49
N GLY A 88 -1.75 5.95 4.57
CA GLY A 88 -0.71 5.12 5.14
C GLY A 88 -0.55 5.36 6.62
N TRP A 89 -0.21 4.30 7.37
CA TRP A 89 -0.05 4.33 8.81
C TRP A 89 1.08 3.38 9.21
N SER A 90 1.78 3.71 10.29
CA SER A 90 2.90 2.92 10.82
C SER A 90 2.59 2.44 12.24
N PRO A 91 1.70 1.43 12.39
CA PRO A 91 1.33 0.93 13.72
C PRO A 91 2.53 0.32 14.45
N THR A 92 2.49 0.39 15.78
CA THR A 92 3.62 -0.04 16.61
C THR A 92 3.61 -1.52 16.97
N SER A 93 2.54 -2.25 16.64
CA SER A 93 2.43 -3.68 16.93
C SER A 93 1.58 -4.37 15.87
N LEU A 94 1.71 -5.70 15.79
CA LEU A 94 0.88 -6.49 14.88
C LEU A 94 -0.60 -6.33 15.19
N ARG A 95 -0.98 -6.30 16.48
CA ARG A 95 -2.37 -6.13 16.86
C ARG A 95 -2.94 -4.81 16.35
N LYS A 96 -2.20 -3.71 16.55
CA LYS A 96 -2.62 -2.40 16.06
C LYS A 96 -2.65 -2.34 14.53
N ALA A 97 -1.71 -3.02 13.88
CA ALA A 97 -1.68 -3.12 12.42
C ALA A 97 -2.92 -3.85 11.91
N ASP A 98 -3.27 -4.98 12.51
CA ASP A 98 -4.48 -5.73 12.13
C ASP A 98 -5.75 -4.92 12.39
N GLU A 99 -5.83 -4.24 13.52
CA GLU A 99 -6.98 -3.38 13.84
C GLU A 99 -7.15 -2.30 12.78
N LYS A 100 -6.05 -1.64 12.39
CA LYS A 100 -6.11 -0.61 11.37
C LYS A 100 -6.50 -1.19 10.02
N TYR A 101 -5.90 -2.33 9.64
CA TYR A 101 -6.21 -3.01 8.39
C TYR A 101 -7.69 -3.35 8.31
N GLU A 102 -8.25 -3.96 9.37
CA GLU A 102 -9.66 -4.35 9.39
C GLU A 102 -10.61 -3.15 9.40
N SER A 103 -10.15 -1.99 9.88
CA SER A 103 -10.98 -0.78 9.90
C SER A 103 -11.15 -0.14 8.52
N LEU A 104 -10.34 -0.55 7.54
CA LEU A 104 -10.36 0.01 6.19
C LEU A 104 -11.28 -0.81 5.29
N ASN A 105 -12.33 -0.18 4.76
CA ASN A 105 -13.28 -0.82 3.84
C ASN A 105 -13.67 0.09 2.71
#